data_9f2fa9820b5a2a257ee3075084b91160
#
_entry.id   9f2fa9820b5a2a257ee3075084b91160
#
_cell.length_a   1.000
_cell.length_b   1.000
_cell.length_c   1.000
_cell.angle_alpha   90.00
_cell.angle_beta   90.00
_cell.angle_gamma   90.00
#
_symmetry.space_group_name_H-M   'P 1'
#
loop_
_entity.id
_entity.type
_entity.pdbx_description
1 polymer ?
#
loop_
_entity_poly.entity_id
_entity_poly.type
_entity_poly.pdbx_seq_one_letter_code
_entity_poly.pdbx_strand_id
1 'polypeptide(L)'
;MAKHVVVDGSNLATEGRTIPSLKQLNEAVLAFMTEFPDTKVTVVVDASFGHRIDKKEVAEFNSAIDNNELVSPPAGAVGRGDGFVLTIAEKVGASVLSNDSYQEFHQQYKWLFDPGRLIGGKPVPHVGWVFIERLPVRVSPSRDGASVGRKSSVT
;
A
#
# COMPACT_ATOMS: atom_id res chain seq x y z
N MET A 1 5.47 16.73 0.28
CA MET A 1 4.91 15.48 -0.26
C MET A 1 5.53 15.15 -1.60
N ALA A 2 5.73 13.89 -1.87
CA ALA A 2 6.28 13.45 -3.15
C ALA A 2 5.36 13.85 -4.31
N LYS A 3 5.94 14.03 -5.50
CA LYS A 3 5.16 14.39 -6.68
C LYS A 3 4.34 13.22 -7.20
N HIS A 4 4.71 12.01 -6.87
CA HIS A 4 4.03 10.79 -7.30
C HIS A 4 3.94 9.84 -6.12
N VAL A 5 2.78 9.27 -5.90
CA VAL A 5 2.56 8.26 -4.87
C VAL A 5 1.95 7.02 -5.50
N VAL A 6 2.51 5.86 -5.18
CA VAL A 6 1.95 4.58 -5.58
C VAL A 6 1.19 4.05 -4.37
N VAL A 7 -0.10 3.81 -4.54
CA VAL A 7 -0.96 3.29 -3.48
C VAL A 7 -0.97 1.78 -3.55
N ASP A 8 -0.64 1.13 -2.44
CA ASP A 8 -0.79 -0.31 -2.29
C ASP A 8 -2.26 -0.59 -2.00
N GLY A 9 -3.04 -0.71 -3.07
CA GLY A 9 -4.50 -0.79 -2.96
C GLY A 9 -4.97 -2.01 -2.23
N SER A 10 -4.32 -3.16 -2.43
CA SER A 10 -4.73 -4.37 -1.74
C SER A 10 -4.54 -4.24 -0.23
N ASN A 11 -3.48 -3.55 0.20
CA ASN A 11 -3.23 -3.33 1.62
C ASN A 11 -4.26 -2.40 2.23
N LEU A 12 -4.53 -1.24 1.60
CA LEU A 12 -5.50 -0.29 2.15
C LEU A 12 -6.92 -0.83 2.13
N ALA A 13 -7.26 -1.61 1.10
CA ALA A 13 -8.61 -2.17 0.97
C ALA A 13 -8.91 -3.19 2.06
N THR A 14 -7.89 -3.74 2.70
CA THR A 14 -8.04 -4.72 3.78
C THR A 14 -7.72 -4.16 5.16
N GLU A 15 -7.42 -2.88 5.27
CA GLU A 15 -7.09 -2.29 6.57
C GLU A 15 -8.26 -2.49 7.53
N GLY A 16 -7.98 -3.18 8.66
CA GLY A 16 -8.98 -3.42 9.69
C GLY A 16 -10.04 -4.45 9.33
N ARG A 17 -9.84 -5.23 8.25
CA ARG A 17 -10.83 -6.20 7.81
C ARG A 17 -10.16 -7.37 7.08
N THR A 18 -10.90 -8.47 6.91
CA THR A 18 -10.36 -9.66 6.26
C THR A 18 -10.64 -9.70 4.76
N ILE A 19 -11.80 -9.19 4.34
CA ILE A 19 -12.19 -9.18 2.93
C ILE A 19 -11.90 -7.79 2.38
N PRO A 20 -11.16 -7.67 1.27
CA PRO A 20 -10.89 -6.35 0.71
C PRO A 20 -12.17 -5.64 0.29
N SER A 21 -12.20 -4.34 0.46
CA SER A 21 -13.34 -3.50 0.10
C SER A 21 -12.90 -2.46 -0.91
N LEU A 22 -13.48 -2.52 -2.09
CA LEU A 22 -13.23 -1.50 -3.12
C LEU A 22 -13.72 -0.14 -2.65
N LYS A 23 -14.86 -0.10 -1.96
CA LYS A 23 -15.39 1.14 -1.41
C LYS A 23 -14.39 1.77 -0.44
N GLN A 24 -13.80 0.97 0.46
CA GLN A 24 -12.80 1.47 1.40
C GLN A 24 -11.58 2.03 0.67
N LEU A 25 -11.11 1.31 -0.36
CA LEU A 25 -9.98 1.78 -1.15
C LEU A 25 -10.29 3.10 -1.83
N ASN A 26 -11.47 3.22 -2.45
CA ASN A 26 -11.87 4.45 -3.12
C ASN A 26 -11.95 5.62 -2.15
N GLU A 27 -12.46 5.37 -0.95
CA GLU A 27 -12.54 6.43 0.09
C GLU A 27 -11.14 6.89 0.51
N ALA A 28 -10.21 5.95 0.68
CA ALA A 28 -8.84 6.28 1.05
C ALA A 28 -8.14 7.09 -0.05
N VAL A 29 -8.29 6.65 -1.29
CA VAL A 29 -7.64 7.32 -2.43
C VAL A 29 -8.22 8.72 -2.61
N LEU A 30 -9.54 8.85 -2.53
CA LEU A 30 -10.17 10.16 -2.68
C LEU A 30 -9.73 11.11 -1.57
N ALA A 31 -9.65 10.61 -0.33
CA ALA A 31 -9.18 11.43 0.80
C ALA A 31 -7.74 11.89 0.57
N PHE A 32 -6.89 10.98 0.07
CA PHE A 32 -5.49 11.31 -0.20
C PHE A 32 -5.38 12.38 -1.28
N MET A 33 -6.11 12.20 -2.38
CA MET A 33 -6.07 13.14 -3.50
C MET A 33 -6.64 14.51 -3.12
N THR A 34 -7.61 14.53 -2.23
CA THR A 34 -8.19 15.79 -1.73
C THR A 34 -7.18 16.55 -0.88
N GLU A 35 -6.43 15.82 -0.04
CA GLU A 35 -5.43 16.45 0.83
C GLU A 35 -4.18 16.88 0.05
N PHE A 36 -3.80 16.11 -0.98
CA PHE A 36 -2.59 16.35 -1.76
C PHE A 36 -2.92 16.46 -3.26
N PRO A 37 -3.62 17.52 -3.66
CA PRO A 37 -4.17 17.59 -5.04
C PRO A 37 -3.12 17.69 -6.14
N ASP A 38 -1.89 18.06 -5.81
CA ASP A 38 -0.83 18.21 -6.81
C ASP A 38 -0.01 16.93 -6.98
N THR A 39 -0.34 15.86 -6.28
CA THR A 39 0.38 14.60 -6.35
C THR A 39 -0.25 13.68 -7.38
N LYS A 40 0.58 13.09 -8.24
CA LYS A 40 0.11 12.02 -9.13
C LYS A 40 -0.07 10.76 -8.31
N VAL A 41 -1.15 10.03 -8.57
CA VAL A 41 -1.48 8.83 -7.81
C VAL A 41 -1.66 7.65 -8.75
N THR A 42 -0.93 6.57 -8.48
CA THR A 42 -1.11 5.29 -9.18
C THR A 42 -1.58 4.28 -8.14
N VAL A 43 -2.72 3.64 -8.38
CA VAL A 43 -3.29 2.68 -7.44
C VAL A 43 -3.07 1.28 -7.98
N VAL A 44 -2.40 0.43 -7.20
CA VAL A 44 -2.06 -0.94 -7.60
C VAL A 44 -2.81 -1.91 -6.71
N VAL A 45 -3.38 -2.93 -7.33
CA VAL A 45 -4.00 -4.05 -6.60
C VAL A 45 -3.36 -5.33 -7.08
N ASP A 46 -3.39 -6.38 -6.26
CA ASP A 46 -2.81 -7.65 -6.68
C ASP A 46 -3.73 -8.35 -7.70
N ALA A 47 -3.19 -9.37 -8.37
CA ALA A 47 -3.90 -10.05 -9.44
C ALA A 47 -5.17 -10.76 -8.97
N SER A 48 -5.26 -11.11 -7.70
CA SER A 48 -6.42 -11.82 -7.14
C SER A 48 -7.49 -10.89 -6.58
N PHE A 49 -7.24 -9.58 -6.59
CA PHE A 49 -8.12 -8.62 -5.91
C PHE A 49 -9.57 -8.73 -6.34
N GLY A 50 -9.80 -8.80 -7.66
CA GLY A 50 -11.16 -8.87 -8.21
C GLY A 50 -11.92 -10.13 -7.82
N HIS A 51 -11.21 -11.17 -7.41
CA HIS A 51 -11.82 -12.42 -6.97
C HIS A 51 -12.10 -12.45 -5.48
N ARG A 52 -11.57 -11.49 -4.73
CA ARG A 52 -11.69 -11.44 -3.27
C ARG A 52 -12.68 -10.40 -2.77
N ILE A 53 -13.03 -9.41 -3.60
CA ILE A 53 -13.98 -8.37 -3.21
C ILE A 53 -15.42 -8.91 -3.28
N ASP A 54 -16.36 -8.17 -2.68
CA ASP A 54 -17.77 -8.49 -2.76
C ASP A 54 -18.23 -8.50 -4.21
N LYS A 55 -19.10 -9.45 -4.57
CA LYS A 55 -19.60 -9.56 -5.94
C LYS A 55 -20.27 -8.29 -6.42
N LYS A 56 -20.84 -7.50 -5.51
CA LYS A 56 -21.48 -6.24 -5.87
C LYS A 56 -20.48 -5.20 -6.36
N GLU A 57 -19.21 -5.36 -6.02
CA GLU A 57 -18.17 -4.42 -6.41
C GLU A 57 -17.45 -4.80 -7.71
N VAL A 58 -17.71 -5.99 -8.25
CA VAL A 58 -16.94 -6.52 -9.40
C VAL A 58 -17.10 -5.65 -10.64
N ALA A 59 -18.34 -5.20 -10.93
CA ALA A 59 -18.56 -4.37 -12.12
C ALA A 59 -17.79 -3.05 -12.03
N GLU A 60 -17.81 -2.42 -10.87
CA GLU A 60 -17.06 -1.19 -10.65
C GLU A 60 -15.56 -1.44 -10.74
N PHE A 61 -15.10 -2.55 -10.17
CA PHE A 61 -13.69 -2.94 -10.25
C PHE A 61 -13.25 -3.11 -11.70
N ASN A 62 -14.01 -3.85 -12.51
CA ASN A 62 -13.66 -4.07 -13.91
C ASN A 62 -13.60 -2.76 -14.69
N SER A 63 -14.53 -1.85 -14.41
CA SER A 63 -14.53 -0.53 -15.04
C SER A 63 -13.29 0.26 -14.66
N ALA A 64 -12.89 0.19 -13.40
CA ALA A 64 -11.70 0.92 -12.92
C ALA A 64 -10.42 0.37 -13.58
N ILE A 65 -10.33 -0.95 -13.75
CA ILE A 65 -9.20 -1.57 -14.45
C ILE A 65 -9.18 -1.09 -15.92
N ASP A 66 -10.34 -1.13 -16.58
CA ASP A 66 -10.44 -0.75 -18.00
C ASP A 66 -10.06 0.73 -18.21
N ASN A 67 -10.36 1.57 -17.22
CA ASN A 67 -10.06 3.00 -17.29
C ASN A 67 -8.69 3.37 -16.72
N ASN A 68 -7.89 2.36 -16.35
CA ASN A 68 -6.56 2.56 -15.74
C ASN A 68 -6.59 3.33 -14.42
N GLU A 69 -7.73 3.32 -13.73
CA GLU A 69 -7.82 3.87 -12.38
C GLU A 69 -7.21 2.92 -11.36
N LEU A 70 -7.21 1.63 -11.68
CA LEU A 70 -6.52 0.61 -10.91
C LEU A 70 -5.60 -0.15 -11.85
N VAL A 71 -4.42 -0.51 -11.35
CA VAL A 71 -3.43 -1.26 -12.11
C VAL A 71 -3.14 -2.56 -11.37
N SER A 72 -3.06 -3.67 -12.10
CA SER A 72 -2.66 -4.94 -11.52
C SER A 72 -1.46 -5.50 -12.27
N PRO A 73 -0.69 -6.42 -11.65
CA PRO A 73 0.44 -7.02 -12.35
C PRO A 73 0.00 -7.73 -13.63
N PRO A 74 0.87 -7.80 -14.65
CA PRO A 74 0.52 -8.52 -15.86
C PRO A 74 0.29 -10.00 -15.59
N ALA A 75 -0.54 -10.62 -16.42
CA ALA A 75 -0.84 -12.05 -16.29
C ALA A 75 0.46 -12.85 -16.32
N GLY A 76 0.58 -13.81 -15.41
CA GLY A 76 1.77 -14.65 -15.34
C GLY A 76 2.95 -14.03 -14.59
N ALA A 77 2.78 -12.83 -14.05
CA ALA A 77 3.84 -12.20 -13.25
C ALA A 77 4.16 -13.07 -12.04
N VAL A 78 5.46 -13.17 -11.74
CA VAL A 78 5.93 -13.90 -10.57
C VAL A 78 5.89 -12.96 -9.37
N GLY A 79 5.38 -13.46 -8.24
CA GLY A 79 5.34 -12.69 -7.00
C GLY A 79 3.98 -12.06 -6.75
N ARG A 80 3.93 -11.28 -5.69
CA ARG A 80 2.68 -10.67 -5.23
C ARG A 80 2.60 -9.22 -5.68
N GLY A 81 1.41 -8.64 -5.49
CA GLY A 81 1.17 -7.24 -5.86
C GLY A 81 2.07 -6.24 -5.14
N ASP A 82 2.50 -6.56 -3.91
CA ASP A 82 3.39 -5.67 -3.16
C ASP A 82 4.74 -5.49 -3.86
N GLY A 83 5.27 -6.54 -4.48
CA GLY A 83 6.49 -6.41 -5.28
C GLY A 83 6.30 -5.51 -6.47
N PHE A 84 5.13 -5.57 -7.11
CA PHE A 84 4.82 -4.72 -8.25
C PHE A 84 4.71 -3.25 -7.83
N VAL A 85 4.10 -2.99 -6.65
CA VAL A 85 4.04 -1.64 -6.07
C VAL A 85 5.45 -1.05 -5.96
N LEU A 86 6.38 -1.82 -5.40
CA LEU A 86 7.74 -1.33 -5.17
C LEU A 86 8.51 -1.15 -6.47
N THR A 87 8.29 -2.02 -7.45
CA THR A 87 8.91 -1.89 -8.77
C THR A 87 8.50 -0.57 -9.44
N ILE A 88 7.20 -0.24 -9.38
CA ILE A 88 6.72 1.01 -9.97
C ILE A 88 7.31 2.20 -9.20
N ALA A 89 7.28 2.15 -7.88
CA ALA A 89 7.78 3.26 -7.07
C ALA A 89 9.26 3.53 -7.32
N GLU A 90 10.05 2.47 -7.49
CA GLU A 90 11.47 2.64 -7.80
C GLU A 90 11.66 3.28 -9.17
N LYS A 91 10.88 2.85 -10.15
CA LYS A 91 11.03 3.33 -11.51
C LYS A 91 10.82 4.84 -11.63
N VAL A 92 9.88 5.38 -10.88
CA VAL A 92 9.52 6.80 -10.99
C VAL A 92 9.91 7.64 -9.78
N GLY A 93 10.60 7.04 -8.81
CA GLY A 93 11.01 7.74 -7.60
C GLY A 93 9.85 8.12 -6.70
N ALA A 94 8.77 7.35 -6.72
CA ALA A 94 7.56 7.67 -5.98
C ALA A 94 7.65 7.24 -4.51
N SER A 95 6.82 7.87 -3.69
CA SER A 95 6.54 7.35 -2.36
C SER A 95 5.47 6.28 -2.45
N VAL A 96 5.35 5.45 -1.42
CA VAL A 96 4.40 4.35 -1.37
C VAL A 96 3.43 4.58 -0.22
N LEU A 97 2.14 4.54 -0.53
CA LEU A 97 1.09 4.63 0.49
C LEU A 97 0.64 3.22 0.84
N SER A 98 1.05 2.75 2.00
CA SER A 98 0.77 1.40 2.49
C SER A 98 1.09 1.32 3.97
N ASN A 99 0.43 0.39 4.65
CA ASN A 99 0.74 0.07 6.05
C ASN A 99 1.63 -1.17 6.18
N ASP A 100 2.02 -1.77 5.05
CA ASP A 100 2.93 -2.90 5.04
C ASP A 100 4.35 -2.43 5.33
N SER A 101 5.13 -3.22 6.05
CA SER A 101 6.54 -2.93 6.31
C SER A 101 7.46 -3.41 5.19
N TYR A 102 6.97 -4.24 4.27
CA TYR A 102 7.76 -4.77 3.15
C TYR A 102 9.05 -5.45 3.58
N GLN A 103 9.00 -6.21 4.69
CA GLN A 103 10.21 -6.77 5.31
C GLN A 103 11.02 -7.64 4.36
N GLU A 104 10.35 -8.41 3.51
CA GLU A 104 11.04 -9.30 2.58
C GLU A 104 11.74 -8.55 1.44
N PHE A 105 11.50 -7.25 1.33
CA PHE A 105 12.07 -6.42 0.25
C PHE A 105 13.12 -5.43 0.76
N HIS A 106 13.47 -5.46 2.04
CA HIS A 106 14.38 -4.45 2.61
C HIS A 106 15.76 -4.48 1.97
N GLN A 107 16.25 -5.65 1.57
CA GLN A 107 17.56 -5.75 0.93
C GLN A 107 17.52 -5.24 -0.50
N GLN A 108 16.41 -5.44 -1.18
CA GLN A 108 16.28 -5.07 -2.58
C GLN A 108 15.96 -3.59 -2.76
N TYR A 109 15.12 -3.03 -1.90
CA TYR A 109 14.68 -1.64 -1.99
C TYR A 109 15.05 -0.88 -0.72
N LYS A 110 16.34 -0.54 -0.62
CA LYS A 110 16.87 0.13 0.57
C LYS A 110 16.28 1.53 0.77
N TRP A 111 15.77 2.14 -0.30
CA TRP A 111 15.13 3.44 -0.22
C TRP A 111 13.85 3.42 0.63
N LEU A 112 13.31 2.25 0.97
CA LEU A 112 12.18 2.18 1.88
C LEU A 112 12.47 2.86 3.22
N PHE A 113 13.75 2.93 3.60
CA PHE A 113 14.16 3.57 4.84
C PHE A 113 14.45 5.05 4.69
N ASP A 114 14.36 5.60 3.49
CA ASP A 114 14.56 7.03 3.27
C ASP A 114 13.35 7.82 3.76
N PRO A 115 13.56 8.99 4.40
CA PRO A 115 12.43 9.80 4.85
C PRO A 115 11.50 10.14 3.69
N GLY A 116 10.20 10.05 3.95
CA GLY A 116 9.19 10.46 2.97
C GLY A 116 8.86 9.44 1.90
N ARG A 117 9.53 8.27 1.87
CA ARG A 117 9.25 7.30 0.83
C ARG A 117 8.10 6.35 1.21
N LEU A 118 7.80 6.19 2.49
CA LEU A 118 6.73 5.31 2.94
C LEU A 118 5.73 6.12 3.75
N ILE A 119 4.45 6.03 3.36
CA ILE A 119 3.36 6.77 4.00
C ILE A 119 2.34 5.74 4.45
N GLY A 120 1.87 5.87 5.69
CA GLY A 120 0.79 5.04 6.20
C GLY A 120 -0.53 5.79 6.15
N GLY A 121 -1.63 5.05 6.21
CA GLY A 121 -2.95 5.63 6.25
C GLY A 121 -3.88 4.81 7.11
N LYS A 122 -4.73 5.48 7.86
CA LYS A 122 -5.71 4.85 8.73
C LYS A 122 -7.05 5.58 8.67
N PRO A 123 -8.16 4.83 8.58
CA PRO A 123 -9.47 5.46 8.77
C PRO A 123 -9.69 5.65 10.26
N VAL A 124 -9.91 6.89 10.67
CA VAL A 124 -10.11 7.24 12.08
C VAL A 124 -11.57 7.64 12.27
N PRO A 125 -12.30 7.02 13.21
CA PRO A 125 -13.72 7.35 13.42
C PRO A 125 -13.92 8.83 13.65
N HIS A 126 -14.95 9.39 13.00
CA HIS A 126 -15.33 10.80 13.10
C HIS A 126 -14.31 11.79 12.53
N VAL A 127 -13.20 11.29 11.97
CA VAL A 127 -12.14 12.12 11.40
C VAL A 127 -11.96 11.84 9.91
N GLY A 128 -11.99 10.57 9.54
CA GLY A 128 -11.71 10.14 8.17
C GLY A 128 -10.30 9.58 8.06
N TRP A 129 -9.82 9.47 6.86
CA TRP A 129 -8.47 8.92 6.62
C TRP A 129 -7.40 9.91 7.04
N VAL A 130 -6.43 9.43 7.81
CA VAL A 130 -5.26 10.21 8.25
C VAL A 130 -4.02 9.55 7.66
N PHE A 131 -3.17 10.37 7.05
CA PHE A 131 -1.95 9.89 6.38
C PHE A 131 -0.73 10.44 7.11
N ILE A 132 0.28 9.59 7.30
CA ILE A 132 1.49 9.98 8.05
C ILE A 132 2.72 9.32 7.42
N GLU A 133 3.80 10.07 7.32
CA GLU A 133 5.08 9.49 6.91
C GLU A 133 5.55 8.50 7.97
N ARG A 134 6.14 7.41 7.51
CA ARG A 134 6.57 6.35 8.41
C ARG A 134 7.84 5.70 7.88
N LEU A 135 8.53 4.98 8.75
CA LEU A 135 9.64 4.12 8.36
C LEU A 135 9.19 2.67 8.52
N PRO A 136 9.70 1.77 7.68
CA PRO A 136 9.32 0.37 7.81
C PRO A 136 9.85 -0.23 9.11
N VAL A 137 9.09 -1.19 9.66
CA VAL A 137 9.53 -1.90 10.85
C VAL A 137 10.64 -2.87 10.44
N ARG A 138 11.81 -2.76 11.06
CA ARG A 138 12.93 -3.65 10.75
C ARG A 138 12.72 -5.01 11.39
N VAL A 139 13.16 -6.05 10.69
CA VAL A 139 13.22 -7.36 11.27
C VAL A 139 14.40 -7.39 12.24
N SER A 140 14.16 -7.77 13.51
CA SER A 140 15.22 -7.90 14.48
C SER A 140 16.18 -9.01 14.08
N PRO A 141 17.51 -8.83 14.27
CA PRO A 141 18.44 -9.95 14.09
C PRO A 141 18.08 -11.04 15.07
N SER A 142 18.17 -12.22 14.64
CA SER A 142 17.82 -13.34 15.50
C SER A 142 18.80 -13.49 16.63
N ARG A 143 18.53 -13.53 17.41
CA ARG A 143 18.97 -13.72 18.28
C ARG A 143 18.58 -14.18 19.12
N ASP A 144 18.87 -14.46 19.10
CA ASP A 144 18.34 -14.68 19.69
C ASP A 144 17.58 -14.25 20.50
N GLY A 145 17.46 -14.34 20.47
CA GLY A 145 16.72 -13.92 21.02
C GLY A 145 16.23 -13.15 21.65
N ALA A 146 16.70 -13.11 21.82
CA ALA A 146 16.27 -12.44 22.37
C ALA A 146 15.59 -11.59 22.56
N SER A 147 15.78 -11.53 22.42
CA SER A 147 15.20 -10.80 22.57
C SER A 147 14.32 -10.23 22.57
N VAL A 148 14.46 -10.33 22.56
CA VAL A 148 13.66 -9.87 22.47
C VAL A 148 12.75 -9.25 22.49
N GLY A 149 12.82 -9.30 22.51
CA GLY A 149 12.05 -8.71 22.44
C GLY A 149 11.40 -7.89 22.50
N ARG A 150 11.70 -7.78 22.46
CA ARG A 150 11.20 -6.96 22.48
C ARG A 150 10.59 -6.12 22.09
N LYS A 151 10.83 -5.98 21.94
CA LYS A 151 10.45 -5.19 21.60
C LYS A 151 9.90 -4.54 20.98
N SER A 152 10.12 -4.56 20.81
CA SER A 152 9.73 -3.97 20.22
C SER A 152 9.21 -3.32 19.75
N SER A 153 9.26 -3.41 19.59
CA SER A 153 8.83 -2.74 19.05
C SER A 153 8.16 -2.11 18.77
N VAL A 154 8.34 -2.14 18.80
CA VAL A 154 7.64 -1.57 18.53
C VAL A 154 7.07 -0.77 17.96
N THR A 155 6.91 -0.38 17.62
CA THR A 155 6.28 0.33 17.07
C THR A 155 5.50 0.88 16.52
#